data_edc3eddadc9d3aae6b2097e5227e9b05
#
_entry.id   edc3eddadc9d3aae6b2097e5227e9b05
#
_cell.length_a   1.000
_cell.length_b   1.000
_cell.length_c   1.000
_cell.angle_alpha   90.00
_cell.angle_beta   90.00
_cell.angle_gamma   90.00
#
_symmetry.space_group_name_H-M   'P 1'
#
loop_
_entity.id
_entity.type
_entity.pdbx_description
1 polymer ?
#
loop_
_entity_poly.entity_id
_entity_poly.type
_entity_poly.pdbx_seq_one_letter_code
_entity_poly.pdbx_strand_id
1 'polypeptide(L)'
;VKLIAEPWDVGEGGYQVGNFPPLWTEWNGKYRDTVRDFWRGSYATMPEFASRLTGSSDLYEHSARRPFASINFVTCHDGFTLHDLVSYDHKHNEANGEGNRDGTDDNRSWNCGHEGPARDPSVRGLRARQKRNFLATLFLSQGVPMLSHGDELGRTQQGNNNAYCQDNEIAWVHWDDAEEVEFVRSLSRLRRDHPVFRRRRFFTGTGTGAAADIAWLTPAGEIMTDQDWNVGFAKSLGVFLNGDAITEPDRRGRRVRDDSFLLLINAGPDPQEFTIPGAEYGERWAHTLDTAEPRGVGERPRAGARATLKIADRSLSVLRRV
;
A
#
# COMPACT_ATOMS: atom_id res chain seq x y z
N VAL A 1 -25.37 -12.31 3.05
CA VAL A 1 -25.11 -11.22 2.10
C VAL A 1 -23.99 -10.39 2.66
N LYS A 2 -23.05 -9.95 1.81
CA LYS A 2 -22.02 -8.96 2.14
C LYS A 2 -22.52 -7.60 1.67
N LEU A 3 -22.44 -6.61 2.54
CA LEU A 3 -22.84 -5.24 2.25
C LEU A 3 -21.57 -4.39 2.11
N ILE A 4 -21.42 -3.72 0.98
CA ILE A 4 -20.26 -2.86 0.65
C ILE A 4 -20.84 -1.51 0.28
N ALA A 5 -20.34 -0.44 0.90
CA ALA A 5 -20.70 0.92 0.57
C ALA A 5 -19.57 1.61 -0.17
N GLU A 6 -19.95 2.44 -1.14
CA GLU A 6 -19.17 3.58 -1.60
C GLU A 6 -19.64 4.78 -0.78
N PRO A 7 -18.90 5.14 0.30
CA PRO A 7 -19.45 5.96 1.38
C PRO A 7 -19.25 7.47 1.14
N TRP A 8 -19.55 7.95 -0.06
CA TRP A 8 -19.51 9.38 -0.40
C TRP A 8 -20.55 9.76 -1.45
N ASP A 9 -20.89 11.03 -1.42
CA ASP A 9 -21.76 11.72 -2.36
C ASP A 9 -21.27 13.17 -2.50
N VAL A 10 -21.74 13.88 -3.51
CA VAL A 10 -21.37 15.27 -3.82
C VAL A 10 -22.01 16.31 -2.89
N GLY A 11 -23.03 15.93 -2.10
CA GLY A 11 -23.74 16.81 -1.18
C GLY A 11 -22.93 17.17 0.06
N GLU A 12 -23.35 18.26 0.75
CA GLU A 12 -22.80 18.63 2.05
C GLU A 12 -22.97 17.47 3.05
N GLY A 13 -21.87 17.10 3.75
CA GLY A 13 -21.85 15.94 4.63
C GLY A 13 -21.88 14.59 3.92
N GLY A 14 -21.73 14.54 2.59
CA GLY A 14 -21.78 13.32 1.79
C GLY A 14 -20.64 12.35 2.05
N TYR A 15 -19.49 12.79 2.58
CA TYR A 15 -18.37 11.91 2.88
C TYR A 15 -18.56 11.19 4.21
N GLN A 16 -18.90 9.88 4.16
CA GLN A 16 -19.34 9.06 5.29
C GLN A 16 -18.40 7.89 5.61
N VAL A 17 -17.14 7.95 5.19
CA VAL A 17 -16.15 6.90 5.50
C VAL A 17 -15.98 6.76 7.03
N GLY A 18 -16.20 5.56 7.54
CA GLY A 18 -16.19 5.26 8.98
C GLY A 18 -17.57 5.28 9.65
N ASN A 19 -18.61 5.79 9.00
CA ASN A 19 -19.92 6.06 9.61
C ASN A 19 -21.00 5.02 9.29
N PHE A 20 -20.75 4.04 8.44
CA PHE A 20 -21.72 2.98 8.14
C PHE A 20 -21.91 2.01 9.32
N PRO A 21 -23.09 1.39 9.45
CA PRO A 21 -23.38 0.48 10.57
C PRO A 21 -22.46 -0.75 10.61
N PRO A 22 -22.38 -1.45 11.76
CA PRO A 22 -21.74 -2.76 11.84
C PRO A 22 -22.28 -3.71 10.75
N LEU A 23 -21.43 -4.62 10.27
CA LEU A 23 -21.65 -5.56 9.15
C LEU A 23 -21.48 -4.95 7.75
N TRP A 24 -21.47 -3.65 7.59
CA TRP A 24 -21.07 -3.01 6.35
C TRP A 24 -19.54 -2.94 6.23
N THR A 25 -19.05 -3.12 5.03
CA THR A 25 -17.69 -2.75 4.63
C THR A 25 -17.76 -1.51 3.75
N GLU A 26 -16.72 -0.74 3.74
CA GLU A 26 -16.69 0.55 3.06
C GLU A 26 -15.45 0.67 2.19
N TRP A 27 -15.60 1.25 1.01
CA TRP A 27 -14.44 1.74 0.27
C TRP A 27 -13.76 2.83 1.08
N ASN A 28 -12.47 2.66 1.33
CA ASN A 28 -11.73 3.58 2.17
C ASN A 28 -11.01 4.64 1.34
N GLY A 29 -11.69 5.76 1.07
CA GLY A 29 -11.11 6.89 0.33
C GLY A 29 -9.91 7.52 1.06
N LYS A 30 -9.89 7.52 2.41
CA LYS A 30 -8.73 8.00 3.18
C LYS A 30 -7.50 7.11 2.96
N TYR A 31 -7.70 5.79 2.84
CA TYR A 31 -6.62 4.88 2.47
C TYR A 31 -6.03 5.26 1.11
N ARG A 32 -6.87 5.39 0.08
CA ARG A 32 -6.47 5.79 -1.27
C ARG A 32 -5.61 7.06 -1.25
N ASP A 33 -6.14 8.10 -0.64
CA ASP A 33 -5.53 9.42 -0.65
C ASP A 33 -4.20 9.43 0.10
N THR A 34 -4.16 8.82 1.29
CA THR A 34 -2.96 8.75 2.12
C THR A 34 -1.85 7.94 1.43
N VAL A 35 -2.18 6.80 0.82
CA VAL A 35 -1.17 5.95 0.15
C VAL A 35 -0.62 6.65 -1.09
N ARG A 36 -1.46 7.36 -1.84
CA ARG A 36 -1.02 8.19 -2.98
C ARG A 36 -0.09 9.31 -2.51
N ASP A 37 -0.48 10.06 -1.49
CA ASP A 37 0.31 11.16 -0.93
C ASP A 37 1.66 10.68 -0.37
N PHE A 38 1.69 9.54 0.31
CA PHE A 38 2.91 8.97 0.85
C PHE A 38 3.91 8.62 -0.26
N TRP A 39 3.49 7.87 -1.28
CA TRP A 39 4.39 7.41 -2.34
C TRP A 39 4.80 8.51 -3.32
N ARG A 40 4.00 9.57 -3.51
CA ARG A 40 4.47 10.75 -4.26
C ARG A 40 5.41 11.64 -3.44
N GLY A 41 5.58 11.38 -2.13
CA GLY A 41 6.52 12.05 -1.25
C GLY A 41 5.97 13.32 -0.61
N SER A 42 4.66 13.43 -0.38
CA SER A 42 4.04 14.58 0.32
C SER A 42 4.57 14.71 1.75
N TYR A 43 4.50 15.93 2.27
CA TYR A 43 4.97 16.26 3.62
C TYR A 43 4.01 15.70 4.70
N ALA A 44 4.56 15.28 5.84
CA ALA A 44 3.84 14.85 7.05
C ALA A 44 2.80 13.72 6.85
N THR A 45 3.07 12.76 5.95
CA THR A 45 2.14 11.67 5.64
C THR A 45 2.37 10.39 6.45
N MET A 46 3.51 10.26 7.13
CA MET A 46 3.93 9.01 7.75
C MET A 46 3.01 8.49 8.86
N PRO A 47 2.50 9.33 9.81
CA PRO A 47 1.59 8.84 10.85
C PRO A 47 0.26 8.32 10.28
N GLU A 48 -0.29 9.03 9.30
CA GLU A 48 -1.54 8.59 8.68
C GLU A 48 -1.33 7.34 7.82
N PHE A 49 -0.23 7.25 7.10
CA PHE A 49 0.15 6.06 6.36
C PHE A 49 0.24 4.83 7.28
N ALA A 50 0.84 4.96 8.46
CA ALA A 50 0.89 3.90 9.46
C ALA A 50 -0.51 3.45 9.89
N SER A 51 -1.42 4.40 10.15
CA SER A 51 -2.82 4.11 10.47
C SER A 51 -3.54 3.37 9.35
N ARG A 52 -3.32 3.78 8.10
CA ARG A 52 -3.91 3.11 6.91
C ARG A 52 -3.35 1.69 6.73
N LEU A 53 -2.04 1.51 6.89
CA LEU A 53 -1.37 0.21 6.78
C LEU A 53 -1.92 -0.81 7.80
N THR A 54 -2.29 -0.36 9.00
CA THR A 54 -2.79 -1.19 10.10
C THR A 54 -4.31 -1.39 10.12
N GLY A 55 -5.03 -0.93 9.10
CA GLY A 55 -6.45 -1.20 8.92
C GLY A 55 -7.39 -0.10 9.37
N SER A 56 -6.88 1.11 9.61
CA SER A 56 -7.69 2.31 9.91
C SER A 56 -8.55 2.16 11.16
N SER A 57 -7.94 1.81 12.30
CA SER A 57 -8.64 1.65 13.58
C SER A 57 -9.36 2.93 14.01
N ASP A 58 -8.79 4.10 13.70
CA ASP A 58 -9.38 5.42 13.90
C ASP A 58 -10.76 5.57 13.24
N LEU A 59 -11.01 4.86 12.14
CA LEU A 59 -12.28 4.92 11.40
C LEU A 59 -13.29 3.85 11.86
N TYR A 60 -12.84 2.70 12.34
CA TYR A 60 -13.70 1.53 12.46
C TYR A 60 -13.77 0.94 13.86
N GLU A 61 -12.75 1.10 14.70
CA GLU A 61 -12.70 0.42 15.99
C GLU A 61 -13.73 0.96 16.99
N HIS A 62 -13.97 2.27 16.99
CA HIS A 62 -14.95 2.92 17.86
C HIS A 62 -16.39 2.38 17.67
N SER A 63 -16.72 1.90 16.48
CA SER A 63 -18.02 1.27 16.15
C SER A 63 -17.99 -0.25 16.27
N ALA A 64 -17.00 -0.82 16.97
CA ALA A 64 -16.77 -2.25 17.14
C ALA A 64 -16.57 -3.03 15.82
N ARG A 65 -16.31 -2.35 14.72
CA ARG A 65 -15.93 -2.96 13.45
C ARG A 65 -14.48 -3.44 13.48
N ARG A 66 -14.10 -4.20 12.50
CA ARG A 66 -12.81 -4.89 12.42
C ARG A 66 -12.02 -4.41 11.20
N PRO A 67 -10.72 -4.75 11.04
CA PRO A 67 -9.93 -4.32 9.89
C PRO A 67 -10.59 -4.61 8.54
N PHE A 68 -11.33 -5.71 8.42
CA PHE A 68 -12.04 -6.07 7.19
C PHE A 68 -13.21 -5.13 6.81
N ALA A 69 -13.61 -4.19 7.70
CA ALA A 69 -14.54 -3.13 7.34
C ALA A 69 -13.95 -2.17 6.30
N SER A 70 -12.63 -2.03 6.29
CA SER A 70 -11.89 -1.25 5.31
C SER A 70 -11.68 -2.05 4.02
N ILE A 71 -12.31 -1.63 2.92
CA ILE A 71 -11.92 -2.03 1.57
C ILE A 71 -10.89 -1.04 1.09
N ASN A 72 -9.64 -1.47 1.09
CA ASN A 72 -8.50 -0.68 0.68
C ASN A 72 -8.37 -0.68 -0.84
N PHE A 73 -8.12 0.46 -1.44
CA PHE A 73 -7.86 0.59 -2.86
C PHE A 73 -6.90 1.75 -3.15
N VAL A 74 -6.23 1.68 -4.28
CA VAL A 74 -5.39 2.76 -4.81
C VAL A 74 -6.10 3.43 -5.97
N THR A 75 -6.79 2.65 -6.78
CA THR A 75 -7.52 3.03 -7.98
C THR A 75 -8.87 2.33 -8.00
N CYS A 76 -9.84 2.88 -8.70
CA CYS A 76 -11.18 2.30 -8.86
C CYS A 76 -11.75 2.57 -10.26
N HIS A 77 -13.08 2.53 -10.42
CA HIS A 77 -13.76 2.73 -11.70
C HIS A 77 -13.67 4.18 -12.21
N ASP A 78 -13.53 5.14 -11.32
CA ASP A 78 -13.29 6.56 -11.60
C ASP A 78 -11.86 6.97 -11.22
N GLY A 79 -11.41 8.08 -11.75
CA GLY A 79 -10.04 8.54 -11.57
C GLY A 79 -9.03 7.81 -12.50
N PHE A 80 -7.77 8.03 -12.24
CA PHE A 80 -6.69 7.39 -13.01
C PHE A 80 -6.56 5.90 -12.72
N THR A 81 -6.20 5.12 -13.74
CA THR A 81 -5.67 3.76 -13.58
C THR A 81 -4.34 3.81 -12.84
N LEU A 82 -3.82 2.67 -12.38
CA LEU A 82 -2.52 2.61 -11.70
C LEU A 82 -1.37 3.08 -12.62
N HIS A 83 -1.46 2.76 -13.91
CA HIS A 83 -0.48 3.24 -14.89
C HIS A 83 -0.54 4.76 -15.06
N ASP A 84 -1.75 5.31 -15.18
CA ASP A 84 -1.94 6.74 -15.38
C ASP A 84 -1.61 7.55 -14.12
N LEU A 85 -1.85 7.00 -12.93
CA LEU A 85 -1.52 7.59 -11.64
C LEU A 85 -0.01 7.92 -11.49
N VAL A 86 0.85 7.15 -12.15
CA VAL A 86 2.31 7.36 -12.15
C VAL A 86 2.82 7.97 -13.45
N SER A 87 1.93 8.36 -14.36
CA SER A 87 2.27 8.83 -15.69
C SER A 87 1.72 10.21 -16.03
N TYR A 88 0.71 10.68 -15.30
CA TYR A 88 0.04 11.95 -15.58
C TYR A 88 -0.18 12.74 -14.29
N ASP A 89 0.15 14.04 -14.33
CA ASP A 89 -0.22 14.99 -13.28
C ASP A 89 -1.56 15.67 -13.59
N HIS A 90 -1.90 15.76 -14.88
CA HIS A 90 -3.11 16.41 -15.35
C HIS A 90 -4.04 15.41 -16.05
N LYS A 91 -5.36 15.63 -15.94
CA LYS A 91 -6.35 14.84 -16.66
C LYS A 91 -6.38 15.21 -18.15
N HIS A 92 -6.66 14.21 -18.99
CA HIS A 92 -6.77 14.33 -20.44
C HIS A 92 -8.12 13.75 -20.90
N ASN A 93 -9.21 14.45 -20.57
CA ASN A 93 -10.60 14.00 -20.84
C ASN A 93 -11.20 14.61 -22.12
N GLU A 94 -10.37 15.17 -23.01
CA GLU A 94 -10.83 15.84 -24.23
C GLU A 94 -11.71 14.93 -25.09
N ALA A 95 -11.41 13.62 -25.13
CA ALA A 95 -12.17 12.62 -25.86
C ALA A 95 -13.63 12.45 -25.35
N ASN A 96 -13.94 12.91 -24.14
CA ASN A 96 -15.29 12.87 -23.59
C ASN A 96 -16.20 13.96 -24.16
N GLY A 97 -15.65 14.93 -24.91
CA GLY A 97 -16.44 16.02 -25.54
C GLY A 97 -16.92 17.12 -24.58
N GLU A 98 -16.47 17.10 -23.33
CA GLU A 98 -16.87 18.08 -22.29
C GLU A 98 -15.83 19.20 -22.08
N GLY A 99 -14.86 19.34 -22.99
CA GLY A 99 -13.81 20.36 -22.93
C GLY A 99 -12.88 20.17 -21.73
N ASN A 100 -12.62 18.92 -21.33
CA ASN A 100 -11.76 18.54 -20.20
C ASN A 100 -12.22 19.11 -18.83
N ARG A 101 -13.53 19.39 -18.67
CA ARG A 101 -14.10 19.93 -17.42
C ARG A 101 -14.61 18.86 -16.47
N ASP A 102 -14.91 17.69 -16.99
CA ASP A 102 -15.37 16.50 -16.27
C ASP A 102 -14.23 15.80 -15.53
N GLY A 103 -14.58 14.95 -14.57
CA GLY A 103 -13.61 14.29 -13.70
C GLY A 103 -12.94 15.23 -12.69
N THR A 104 -12.11 14.68 -11.81
CA THR A 104 -11.40 15.45 -10.78
C THR A 104 -10.12 16.12 -11.31
N ASP A 105 -9.80 17.31 -10.81
CA ASP A 105 -8.49 17.95 -11.03
C ASP A 105 -7.44 17.49 -10.00
N ASP A 106 -7.85 17.03 -8.82
CA ASP A 106 -6.96 16.50 -7.77
C ASP A 106 -6.89 14.97 -7.82
N ASN A 107 -6.00 14.45 -8.66
CA ASN A 107 -5.76 13.02 -8.78
C ASN A 107 -4.78 12.46 -7.74
N ARG A 108 -4.09 13.31 -6.99
CA ARG A 108 -2.97 12.93 -6.11
C ARG A 108 -1.97 12.02 -6.83
N SER A 109 -1.78 12.28 -8.12
CA SER A 109 -0.88 11.56 -9.01
C SER A 109 0.54 12.15 -8.99
N TRP A 110 1.45 11.48 -9.65
CA TRP A 110 2.78 11.97 -9.92
C TRP A 110 3.32 11.33 -11.21
N ASN A 111 3.58 12.15 -12.21
CA ASN A 111 4.02 11.70 -13.53
C ASN A 111 5.47 11.16 -13.58
N CYS A 112 6.14 11.09 -12.42
CA CYS A 112 7.55 10.66 -12.30
C CYS A 112 8.53 11.51 -13.13
N GLY A 113 8.19 12.78 -13.35
CA GLY A 113 9.04 13.76 -14.05
C GLY A 113 8.80 13.87 -15.56
N HIS A 114 7.79 13.17 -16.09
CA HIS A 114 7.42 13.29 -17.51
C HIS A 114 5.92 13.05 -17.70
N GLU A 115 5.21 14.01 -18.29
CA GLU A 115 3.78 13.88 -18.54
C GLU A 115 3.50 12.95 -19.72
N GLY A 116 2.62 11.97 -19.50
CA GLY A 116 2.23 11.01 -20.52
C GLY A 116 3.30 9.95 -20.84
N PRO A 117 3.25 9.32 -22.02
CA PRO A 117 4.14 8.23 -22.42
C PRO A 117 5.61 8.66 -22.42
N ALA A 118 6.48 7.92 -21.73
CA ALA A 118 7.91 8.22 -21.60
C ALA A 118 8.77 7.21 -22.36
N ARG A 119 9.78 7.73 -23.09
CA ARG A 119 10.81 6.90 -23.75
C ARG A 119 12.03 6.67 -22.89
N ASP A 120 12.30 7.56 -21.94
CA ASP A 120 13.44 7.47 -21.02
C ASP A 120 13.32 6.22 -20.14
N PRO A 121 14.32 5.30 -20.18
CA PRO A 121 14.32 4.10 -19.35
C PRO A 121 14.30 4.40 -17.85
N SER A 122 14.87 5.51 -17.41
CA SER A 122 14.89 5.89 -15.98
C SER A 122 13.48 6.24 -15.49
N VAL A 123 12.73 7.03 -16.25
CA VAL A 123 11.33 7.36 -15.96
C VAL A 123 10.46 6.11 -15.98
N ARG A 124 10.61 5.26 -17.00
CA ARG A 124 9.86 3.98 -17.07
C ARG A 124 10.18 3.07 -15.89
N GLY A 125 11.46 2.95 -15.52
CA GLY A 125 11.89 2.15 -14.37
C GLY A 125 11.30 2.67 -13.06
N LEU A 126 11.27 3.99 -12.87
CA LEU A 126 10.66 4.63 -11.70
C LEU A 126 9.15 4.41 -11.65
N ARG A 127 8.43 4.56 -12.76
CA ARG A 127 6.98 4.28 -12.85
C ARG A 127 6.67 2.83 -12.51
N ALA A 128 7.40 1.88 -13.07
CA ALA A 128 7.24 0.47 -12.76
C ALA A 128 7.46 0.18 -11.27
N ARG A 129 8.49 0.78 -10.65
CA ARG A 129 8.74 0.68 -9.21
C ARG A 129 7.60 1.28 -8.39
N GLN A 130 7.10 2.45 -8.74
CA GLN A 130 5.98 3.08 -8.05
C GLN A 130 4.69 2.25 -8.17
N LYS A 131 4.39 1.65 -9.32
CA LYS A 131 3.27 0.70 -9.43
C LYS A 131 3.43 -0.47 -8.46
N ARG A 132 4.62 -1.07 -8.39
CA ARG A 132 4.89 -2.15 -7.42
C ARG A 132 4.80 -1.69 -5.97
N ASN A 133 5.18 -0.45 -5.64
CA ASN A 133 5.01 0.12 -4.30
C ASN A 133 3.53 0.21 -3.91
N PHE A 134 2.68 0.71 -4.81
CA PHE A 134 1.23 0.78 -4.58
C PHE A 134 0.62 -0.61 -4.40
N LEU A 135 0.96 -1.55 -5.28
CA LEU A 135 0.48 -2.93 -5.21
C LEU A 135 0.94 -3.63 -3.93
N ALA A 136 2.23 -3.52 -3.57
CA ALA A 136 2.77 -4.09 -2.34
C ALA A 136 2.08 -3.50 -1.11
N THR A 137 1.93 -2.18 -1.03
CA THR A 137 1.23 -1.52 0.07
C THR A 137 -0.22 -2.02 0.18
N LEU A 138 -0.93 -2.13 -0.94
CA LEU A 138 -2.32 -2.61 -0.96
C LEU A 138 -2.46 -4.02 -0.41
N PHE A 139 -1.60 -4.94 -0.85
CA PHE A 139 -1.68 -6.34 -0.43
C PHE A 139 -1.12 -6.62 0.96
N LEU A 140 -0.19 -5.80 1.46
CA LEU A 140 0.41 -5.98 2.78
C LEU A 140 -0.35 -5.24 3.90
N SER A 141 -1.24 -4.30 3.56
CA SER A 141 -2.07 -3.59 4.53
C SER A 141 -3.15 -4.49 5.13
N GLN A 142 -3.49 -4.23 6.40
CA GLN A 142 -4.69 -4.81 7.01
C GLN A 142 -5.95 -4.27 6.34
N GLY A 143 -7.01 -5.08 6.31
CA GLY A 143 -8.25 -4.76 5.58
C GLY A 143 -8.46 -5.70 4.40
N VAL A 144 -9.31 -5.33 3.45
CA VAL A 144 -9.60 -6.09 2.24
C VAL A 144 -9.02 -5.35 1.04
N PRO A 145 -8.03 -5.89 0.33
CA PRO A 145 -7.50 -5.25 -0.86
C PRO A 145 -8.51 -5.32 -2.00
N MET A 146 -8.78 -4.20 -2.65
CA MET A 146 -9.53 -4.09 -3.89
C MET A 146 -8.59 -3.63 -4.99
N LEU A 147 -8.32 -4.49 -5.94
CA LEU A 147 -7.52 -4.20 -7.13
C LEU A 147 -8.47 -3.81 -8.28
N SER A 148 -8.23 -2.68 -8.91
CA SER A 148 -8.94 -2.32 -10.14
C SER A 148 -8.46 -3.24 -11.27
N HIS A 149 -9.42 -3.85 -11.99
CA HIS A 149 -9.08 -4.78 -13.07
C HIS A 149 -8.22 -4.10 -14.14
N GLY A 150 -7.20 -4.80 -14.60
CA GLY A 150 -6.25 -4.29 -15.59
C GLY A 150 -5.05 -3.54 -14.99
N ASP A 151 -5.06 -3.17 -13.71
CA ASP A 151 -3.89 -2.54 -13.08
C ASP A 151 -2.69 -3.49 -13.04
N GLU A 152 -2.94 -4.80 -12.88
CA GLU A 152 -1.94 -5.87 -12.97
C GLU A 152 -1.39 -6.06 -14.39
N LEU A 153 -2.14 -5.62 -15.38
CA LEU A 153 -1.75 -5.67 -16.79
C LEU A 153 -1.07 -4.38 -17.27
N GLY A 154 -1.07 -3.33 -16.44
CA GLY A 154 -0.56 -2.01 -16.84
C GLY A 154 -1.55 -1.20 -17.67
N ARG A 155 -2.88 -1.46 -17.52
CA ARG A 155 -3.93 -0.74 -18.24
C ARG A 155 -3.79 0.77 -18.12
N THR A 156 -3.87 1.47 -19.24
CA THR A 156 -3.94 2.94 -19.31
C THR A 156 -5.27 3.39 -19.91
N GLN A 157 -5.75 4.52 -19.45
CA GLN A 157 -6.83 5.30 -20.09
C GLN A 157 -6.26 6.56 -20.76
N GLN A 158 -4.94 6.56 -21.05
CA GLN A 158 -4.23 7.66 -21.71
C GLN A 158 -4.38 9.01 -21.00
N GLY A 159 -4.48 8.97 -19.65
CA GLY A 159 -4.71 10.15 -18.82
C GLY A 159 -6.18 10.62 -18.74
N ASN A 160 -7.11 9.87 -19.33
CA ASN A 160 -8.53 10.10 -19.11
C ASN A 160 -8.93 9.53 -17.73
N ASN A 161 -9.32 10.40 -16.81
CA ASN A 161 -9.70 10.00 -15.46
C ASN A 161 -11.22 9.87 -15.25
N ASN A 162 -11.99 9.92 -16.32
CA ASN A 162 -13.46 9.81 -16.30
C ASN A 162 -13.99 9.11 -17.56
N ALA A 163 -13.54 7.89 -17.81
CA ALA A 163 -13.79 7.14 -19.04
C ALA A 163 -15.23 6.57 -19.17
N TYR A 164 -16.22 7.13 -18.46
CA TYR A 164 -17.59 6.60 -18.37
C TYR A 164 -18.29 6.46 -19.74
N CYS A 165 -17.97 7.33 -20.69
CA CYS A 165 -18.58 7.36 -22.02
C CYS A 165 -17.68 6.72 -23.11
N GLN A 166 -16.54 6.12 -22.73
CA GLN A 166 -15.57 5.54 -23.66
C GLN A 166 -15.80 4.03 -23.83
N ASP A 167 -16.25 3.62 -25.02
CA ASP A 167 -16.30 2.21 -25.43
C ASP A 167 -15.35 2.00 -26.62
N ASN A 168 -14.06 2.21 -26.36
CA ASN A 168 -13.00 2.16 -27.37
C ASN A 168 -11.62 1.87 -26.70
N GLU A 169 -10.53 2.03 -27.46
CA GLU A 169 -9.17 1.77 -27.01
C GLU A 169 -8.74 2.58 -25.76
N ILE A 170 -9.42 3.67 -25.43
CA ILE A 170 -9.13 4.43 -24.21
C ILE A 170 -9.51 3.62 -22.96
N ALA A 171 -10.63 2.87 -23.01
CA ALA A 171 -11.14 2.15 -21.84
C ALA A 171 -10.89 0.63 -21.88
N TRP A 172 -10.64 0.07 -23.07
CA TRP A 172 -10.49 -1.39 -23.22
C TRP A 172 -9.23 -1.90 -22.52
N VAL A 173 -9.30 -3.15 -22.07
CA VAL A 173 -8.17 -3.85 -21.44
C VAL A 173 -7.41 -4.64 -22.52
N HIS A 174 -6.10 -4.40 -22.61
CA HIS A 174 -5.20 -5.17 -23.45
C HIS A 174 -4.72 -6.41 -22.68
N TRP A 175 -5.26 -7.58 -23.02
CA TRP A 175 -5.03 -8.83 -22.31
C TRP A 175 -3.63 -9.43 -22.53
N ASP A 176 -2.96 -9.01 -23.59
CA ASP A 176 -1.60 -9.47 -23.91
C ASP A 176 -0.52 -8.81 -23.05
N ASP A 177 -0.84 -7.71 -22.37
CA ASP A 177 0.03 -7.07 -21.41
C ASP A 177 0.07 -7.89 -20.11
N ALA A 178 1.25 -8.03 -19.52
CA ALA A 178 1.44 -8.84 -18.31
C ALA A 178 2.46 -8.21 -17.35
N GLU A 179 2.56 -6.89 -17.39
CA GLU A 179 3.66 -6.15 -16.76
C GLU A 179 3.84 -6.49 -15.28
N GLU A 180 2.75 -6.50 -14.50
CA GLU A 180 2.83 -6.72 -13.05
C GLU A 180 2.10 -8.03 -12.60
N VAL A 181 1.64 -8.86 -13.53
CA VAL A 181 0.84 -10.06 -13.20
C VAL A 181 1.58 -11.01 -12.24
N GLU A 182 2.85 -11.32 -12.52
CA GLU A 182 3.63 -12.21 -11.65
C GLU A 182 3.90 -11.57 -10.28
N PHE A 183 4.10 -10.26 -10.25
CA PHE A 183 4.28 -9.53 -9.01
C PHE A 183 3.00 -9.58 -8.15
N VAL A 184 1.83 -9.29 -8.74
CA VAL A 184 0.53 -9.39 -8.05
C VAL A 184 0.23 -10.81 -7.60
N ARG A 185 0.59 -11.82 -8.42
CA ARG A 185 0.46 -13.23 -8.05
C ARG A 185 1.29 -13.56 -6.81
N SER A 186 2.53 -13.06 -6.75
CA SER A 186 3.43 -13.27 -5.59
C SER A 186 2.88 -12.59 -4.33
N LEU A 187 2.39 -11.36 -4.44
CA LEU A 187 1.73 -10.62 -3.34
C LEU A 187 0.48 -11.34 -2.84
N SER A 188 -0.38 -11.78 -3.75
CA SER A 188 -1.60 -12.53 -3.42
C SER A 188 -1.29 -13.83 -2.68
N ARG A 189 -0.23 -14.55 -3.10
CA ARG A 189 0.25 -15.75 -2.43
C ARG A 189 0.78 -15.42 -1.05
N LEU A 190 1.67 -14.42 -0.92
CA LEU A 190 2.22 -13.99 0.36
C LEU A 190 1.11 -13.65 1.36
N ARG A 191 0.15 -12.82 0.95
CA ARG A 191 -0.99 -12.46 1.81
C ARG A 191 -1.87 -13.65 2.18
N ARG A 192 -2.14 -14.56 1.24
CA ARG A 192 -2.95 -15.76 1.48
C ARG A 192 -2.30 -16.72 2.46
N ASP A 193 -1.00 -16.90 2.31
CA ASP A 193 -0.25 -17.91 3.07
C ASP A 193 0.11 -17.40 4.48
N HIS A 194 0.15 -16.06 4.68
CA HIS A 194 0.52 -15.43 5.94
C HIS A 194 -0.62 -14.64 6.61
N PRO A 195 -1.27 -15.22 7.65
CA PRO A 195 -2.33 -14.58 8.42
C PRO A 195 -1.97 -13.21 9.02
N VAL A 196 -0.70 -12.95 9.31
CA VAL A 196 -0.24 -11.67 9.88
C VAL A 196 -0.60 -10.46 9.01
N PHE A 197 -0.73 -10.63 7.67
CA PHE A 197 -1.16 -9.56 6.74
C PHE A 197 -2.69 -9.44 6.61
N ARG A 198 -3.48 -10.31 7.26
CA ARG A 198 -4.95 -10.32 7.15
C ARG A 198 -5.61 -10.65 8.49
N ARG A 199 -5.16 -9.96 9.53
CA ARG A 199 -5.69 -10.10 10.90
C ARG A 199 -7.16 -9.73 10.95
N ARG A 200 -7.89 -10.39 11.85
CA ARG A 200 -9.30 -10.10 12.09
C ARG A 200 -9.54 -9.08 13.21
N ARG A 201 -8.47 -8.70 13.94
CA ARG A 201 -8.47 -7.66 14.96
C ARG A 201 -7.39 -6.65 14.66
N PHE A 202 -7.58 -5.43 15.09
CA PHE A 202 -6.54 -4.40 15.01
C PHE A 202 -5.33 -4.81 15.85
N PHE A 203 -4.19 -4.25 15.50
CA PHE A 203 -3.02 -4.32 16.34
C PHE A 203 -3.30 -3.53 17.63
N THR A 204 -2.84 -4.04 18.74
CA THR A 204 -3.04 -3.39 20.05
C THR A 204 -1.82 -2.56 20.45
N GLY A 205 -0.66 -2.79 19.82
CA GLY A 205 0.61 -2.22 20.24
C GLY A 205 1.02 -2.65 21.65
N THR A 206 0.31 -3.63 22.24
CA THR A 206 0.60 -4.12 23.60
C THR A 206 1.81 -5.04 23.59
N GLY A 207 2.59 -4.96 24.65
CA GLY A 207 3.89 -5.59 24.77
C GLY A 207 5.00 -4.57 24.60
N THR A 208 6.22 -4.96 24.90
CA THR A 208 7.42 -4.15 24.72
C THR A 208 8.36 -4.81 23.75
N GLY A 209 8.96 -4.04 22.84
CA GLY A 209 9.93 -4.56 21.88
C GLY A 209 9.36 -5.70 21.04
N ALA A 210 10.08 -6.79 20.94
CA ALA A 210 9.73 -7.97 20.13
C ALA A 210 8.52 -8.77 20.62
N ALA A 211 8.02 -8.51 21.84
CA ALA A 211 6.80 -9.13 22.36
C ALA A 211 5.53 -8.43 21.89
N ALA A 212 5.64 -7.20 21.38
CA ALA A 212 4.51 -6.48 20.80
C ALA A 212 3.99 -7.17 19.54
N ASP A 213 2.71 -7.01 19.23
CA ASP A 213 2.12 -7.56 18.01
C ASP A 213 2.53 -6.76 16.75
N ILE A 214 2.93 -5.51 16.94
CA ILE A 214 3.53 -4.62 15.94
C ILE A 214 4.56 -3.71 16.61
N ALA A 215 5.65 -3.40 15.90
CA ALA A 215 6.59 -2.36 16.32
C ALA A 215 6.96 -1.48 15.13
N TRP A 216 7.05 -0.18 15.40
CA TRP A 216 7.47 0.83 14.43
C TRP A 216 8.92 1.21 14.70
N LEU A 217 9.73 1.21 13.65
CA LEU A 217 11.18 1.34 13.78
C LEU A 217 11.67 2.52 12.93
N THR A 218 12.63 3.23 13.47
CA THR A 218 13.43 4.19 12.69
C THR A 218 14.35 3.45 11.71
N PRO A 219 14.93 4.12 10.71
CA PRO A 219 15.97 3.51 9.88
C PRO A 219 17.18 2.98 10.67
N ALA A 220 17.45 3.50 11.87
CA ALA A 220 18.48 2.97 12.77
C ALA A 220 18.11 1.64 13.45
N GLY A 221 16.90 1.13 13.24
CA GLY A 221 16.41 -0.12 13.83
C GLY A 221 15.95 0.01 15.29
N GLU A 222 15.74 1.25 15.74
CA GLU A 222 15.25 1.57 17.09
C GLU A 222 13.74 1.87 17.05
N ILE A 223 13.06 1.66 18.19
CA ILE A 223 11.62 1.97 18.31
C ILE A 223 11.40 3.47 18.08
N MET A 224 10.43 3.78 17.24
CA MET A 224 10.02 5.18 16.98
C MET A 224 9.44 5.82 18.24
N THR A 225 9.89 7.04 18.52
CA THR A 225 9.38 7.92 19.58
C THR A 225 8.35 8.90 19.03
N ASP A 226 7.63 9.61 19.90
CA ASP A 226 6.71 10.67 19.50
C ASP A 226 7.40 11.77 18.66
N GLN A 227 8.69 12.01 18.92
CA GLN A 227 9.46 12.97 18.13
C GLN A 227 9.67 12.48 16.70
N ASP A 228 9.97 11.18 16.52
CA ASP A 228 10.18 10.59 15.17
C ASP A 228 8.91 10.66 14.32
N TRP A 229 7.73 10.44 14.93
CA TRP A 229 6.45 10.57 14.26
C TRP A 229 6.13 12.00 13.80
N ASN A 230 6.65 13.00 14.49
CA ASN A 230 6.40 14.42 14.18
C ASN A 230 7.40 15.02 13.19
N VAL A 231 8.34 14.24 12.66
CA VAL A 231 9.30 14.70 11.64
C VAL A 231 8.62 14.71 10.28
N GLY A 232 8.04 15.84 9.89
CA GLY A 232 7.22 15.95 8.68
C GLY A 232 7.95 15.67 7.35
N PHE A 233 9.28 15.78 7.29
CA PHE A 233 10.09 15.44 6.13
C PHE A 233 10.53 13.96 6.11
N ALA A 234 10.32 13.20 7.19
CA ALA A 234 10.67 11.79 7.23
C ALA A 234 9.82 10.99 6.23
N LYS A 235 10.49 10.13 5.46
CA LYS A 235 9.90 9.33 4.38
C LYS A 235 10.20 7.84 4.52
N SER A 236 10.86 7.46 5.61
CA SER A 236 11.37 6.09 5.78
C SER A 236 11.03 5.55 7.15
N LEU A 237 10.52 4.33 7.19
CA LEU A 237 10.17 3.64 8.44
C LEU A 237 10.32 2.13 8.29
N GLY A 238 10.63 1.45 9.39
CA GLY A 238 10.55 0.01 9.54
C GLY A 238 9.27 -0.42 10.26
N VAL A 239 8.70 -1.55 9.86
CA VAL A 239 7.52 -2.12 10.51
C VAL A 239 7.78 -3.58 10.83
N PHE A 240 7.84 -3.93 12.11
CA PHE A 240 7.89 -5.32 12.53
C PHE A 240 6.48 -5.84 12.79
N LEU A 241 6.11 -6.94 12.14
CA LEU A 241 4.85 -7.65 12.32
C LEU A 241 5.13 -9.00 13.00
N ASN A 242 4.58 -9.19 14.18
CA ASN A 242 4.81 -10.39 14.98
C ASN A 242 3.80 -11.48 14.68
N GLY A 243 4.20 -12.53 13.96
CA GLY A 243 3.35 -13.67 13.63
C GLY A 243 3.01 -14.56 14.84
N ASP A 244 3.84 -14.56 15.89
CA ASP A 244 3.55 -15.28 17.13
C ASP A 244 2.50 -14.58 18.01
N ALA A 245 2.27 -13.29 17.81
CA ALA A 245 1.35 -12.46 18.62
C ALA A 245 -0.06 -12.35 18.01
N ILE A 246 -0.44 -13.23 17.10
CA ILE A 246 -1.82 -13.32 16.61
C ILE A 246 -2.70 -13.90 17.73
N THR A 247 -3.66 -13.10 18.21
CA THR A 247 -4.52 -13.47 19.34
C THR A 247 -5.80 -14.20 18.92
N GLU A 248 -6.21 -14.06 17.66
CA GLU A 248 -7.45 -14.66 17.17
C GLU A 248 -7.25 -16.14 16.83
N PRO A 249 -8.16 -17.00 17.31
CA PRO A 249 -8.14 -18.40 16.91
C PRO A 249 -8.62 -18.60 15.47
N ASP A 250 -8.27 -19.72 14.87
CA ASP A 250 -8.83 -20.16 13.60
C ASP A 250 -10.34 -20.53 13.74
N ARG A 251 -10.98 -20.94 12.64
CA ARG A 251 -12.40 -21.35 12.66
C ARG A 251 -12.67 -22.58 13.54
N ARG A 252 -11.64 -23.31 13.95
CA ARG A 252 -11.72 -24.49 14.83
C ARG A 252 -11.35 -24.17 16.27
N GLY A 253 -11.12 -22.89 16.61
CA GLY A 253 -10.72 -22.45 17.93
C GLY A 253 -9.24 -22.64 18.25
N ARG A 254 -8.39 -23.02 17.29
CA ARG A 254 -6.97 -23.26 17.52
C ARG A 254 -6.18 -21.95 17.39
N ARG A 255 -5.14 -21.83 18.19
CA ARG A 255 -4.21 -20.68 18.10
C ARG A 255 -3.60 -20.61 16.70
N VAL A 256 -3.69 -19.42 16.09
CA VAL A 256 -3.00 -19.10 14.84
C VAL A 256 -1.58 -18.64 15.17
N ARG A 257 -0.61 -19.18 14.47
CA ARG A 257 0.78 -18.68 14.45
C ARG A 257 1.20 -18.49 13.01
N ASP A 258 2.10 -17.55 12.81
CA ASP A 258 2.64 -17.22 11.50
C ASP A 258 4.12 -16.85 11.62
N ASP A 259 4.80 -16.73 10.50
CA ASP A 259 6.10 -16.10 10.45
C ASP A 259 6.01 -14.62 10.85
N SER A 260 7.11 -14.08 11.37
CA SER A 260 7.23 -12.64 11.62
C SER A 260 7.91 -11.95 10.43
N PHE A 261 7.51 -10.72 10.17
CA PHE A 261 8.00 -9.95 9.02
C PHE A 261 8.54 -8.59 9.45
N LEU A 262 9.50 -8.11 8.68
CA LEU A 262 10.03 -6.76 8.78
C LEU A 262 9.82 -6.10 7.41
N LEU A 263 9.05 -5.02 7.37
CA LEU A 263 8.85 -4.18 6.20
C LEU A 263 9.78 -2.97 6.33
N LEU A 264 10.64 -2.76 5.37
CA LEU A 264 11.52 -1.59 5.28
C LEU A 264 11.01 -0.71 4.14
N ILE A 265 10.51 0.47 4.47
CA ILE A 265 9.79 1.34 3.55
C ILE A 265 10.57 2.65 3.41
N ASN A 266 10.90 2.99 2.18
CA ASN A 266 11.56 4.24 1.83
C ASN A 266 10.81 4.95 0.70
N ALA A 267 10.01 5.95 1.01
CA ALA A 267 9.35 6.82 0.02
C ALA A 267 10.21 8.04 -0.38
N GLY A 268 11.42 8.15 0.17
CA GLY A 268 12.36 9.22 -0.14
C GLY A 268 12.98 9.08 -1.54
N PRO A 269 13.54 10.20 -2.08
CA PRO A 269 14.15 10.21 -3.41
C PRO A 269 15.57 9.61 -3.44
N ASP A 270 16.15 9.35 -2.29
CA ASP A 270 17.49 8.80 -2.14
C ASP A 270 17.44 7.42 -1.48
N PRO A 271 18.40 6.53 -1.77
CA PRO A 271 18.54 5.27 -1.05
C PRO A 271 18.76 5.51 0.44
N GLN A 272 18.15 4.68 1.28
CA GLN A 272 18.21 4.77 2.75
C GLN A 272 18.89 3.53 3.32
N GLU A 273 19.83 3.71 4.21
CA GLU A 273 20.36 2.63 5.02
C GLU A 273 19.43 2.31 6.19
N PHE A 274 19.11 1.02 6.33
CA PHE A 274 18.34 0.49 7.43
C PHE A 274 19.18 -0.49 8.24
N THR A 275 19.18 -0.32 9.54
CA THR A 275 19.73 -1.30 10.47
C THR A 275 18.63 -2.30 10.86
N ILE A 276 18.88 -3.58 10.68
CA ILE A 276 17.99 -4.64 11.16
C ILE A 276 17.91 -4.56 12.69
N PRO A 277 16.72 -4.64 13.31
CA PRO A 277 16.60 -4.58 14.77
C PRO A 277 17.38 -5.70 15.47
N GLY A 278 17.47 -5.65 16.78
CA GLY A 278 18.23 -6.60 17.58
C GLY A 278 17.71 -8.05 17.47
N ALA A 279 18.52 -8.99 17.98
CA ALA A 279 18.24 -10.44 17.89
C ALA A 279 16.93 -10.84 18.58
N GLU A 280 16.43 -10.03 19.51
CA GLU A 280 15.14 -10.21 20.16
C GLU A 280 13.96 -10.20 19.18
N TYR A 281 14.07 -9.51 18.04
CA TYR A 281 13.10 -9.53 16.94
C TYR A 281 13.30 -10.71 16.00
N GLY A 282 14.53 -11.19 15.88
CA GLY A 282 14.93 -12.30 15.04
C GLY A 282 16.42 -12.28 14.72
N GLU A 283 17.07 -13.42 14.80
CA GLU A 283 18.50 -13.55 14.55
C GLU A 283 18.84 -13.46 13.05
N ARG A 284 17.97 -13.97 12.19
CA ARG A 284 18.17 -14.02 10.73
C ARG A 284 16.90 -13.70 9.98
N TRP A 285 17.09 -13.05 8.83
CA TRP A 285 16.03 -12.55 7.97
C TRP A 285 16.29 -12.93 6.51
N ALA A 286 15.29 -13.47 5.85
CA ALA A 286 15.33 -13.77 4.42
C ALA A 286 14.53 -12.73 3.64
N HIS A 287 15.09 -12.21 2.55
CA HIS A 287 14.36 -11.34 1.63
C HIS A 287 13.20 -12.13 1.00
N THR A 288 12.01 -11.55 1.04
CA THR A 288 10.79 -12.17 0.52
C THR A 288 10.20 -11.36 -0.64
N LEU A 289 10.34 -10.04 -0.58
CA LEU A 289 9.85 -9.11 -1.62
C LEU A 289 10.73 -7.87 -1.64
N ASP A 290 10.94 -7.30 -2.82
CA ASP A 290 11.56 -5.99 -3.00
C ASP A 290 10.97 -5.30 -4.23
N THR A 291 10.36 -4.13 -4.05
CA THR A 291 9.70 -3.40 -5.14
C THR A 291 10.70 -2.75 -6.11
N ALA A 292 11.97 -2.61 -5.71
CA ALA A 292 13.03 -2.15 -6.62
C ALA A 292 13.41 -3.21 -7.66
N GLU A 293 13.14 -4.49 -7.36
CA GLU A 293 13.43 -5.60 -8.26
C GLU A 293 12.27 -5.83 -9.24
N PRO A 294 12.50 -5.95 -10.55
CA PRO A 294 11.43 -6.12 -11.53
C PRO A 294 10.53 -7.33 -11.31
N ARG A 295 11.08 -8.40 -10.72
CA ARG A 295 10.31 -9.62 -10.38
C ARG A 295 9.86 -9.67 -8.92
N GLY A 296 10.07 -8.58 -8.16
CA GLY A 296 9.69 -8.50 -6.75
C GLY A 296 10.52 -9.34 -5.78
N VAL A 297 11.32 -10.27 -6.27
CA VAL A 297 12.20 -11.13 -5.46
C VAL A 297 13.53 -11.29 -6.18
N GLY A 298 14.60 -10.78 -5.58
CA GLY A 298 15.98 -11.08 -5.97
C GLY A 298 16.58 -12.12 -5.04
N GLU A 299 17.48 -12.95 -5.54
CA GLU A 299 18.33 -13.77 -4.67
C GLU A 299 19.28 -12.84 -3.91
N ARG A 300 19.00 -12.67 -2.62
CA ARG A 300 19.85 -11.88 -1.72
C ARG A 300 20.27 -12.76 -0.53
N PRO A 301 21.48 -12.55 -0.01
CA PRO A 301 21.93 -13.25 1.20
C PRO A 301 21.01 -12.90 2.36
N ARG A 302 20.87 -13.83 3.32
CA ARG A 302 20.14 -13.57 4.56
C ARG A 302 20.83 -12.49 5.36
N ALA A 303 20.04 -11.58 5.92
CA ALA A 303 20.55 -10.54 6.82
C ALA A 303 20.52 -11.03 8.27
N GLY A 304 21.56 -10.75 9.02
CA GLY A 304 21.59 -10.96 10.48
C GLY A 304 21.00 -9.80 11.26
N ALA A 305 20.71 -10.01 12.53
CA ALA A 305 20.40 -8.94 13.45
C ALA A 305 21.53 -7.89 13.46
N ARG A 306 21.18 -6.61 13.56
CA ARG A 306 22.09 -5.45 13.52
C ARG A 306 22.85 -5.27 12.19
N ALA A 307 22.56 -6.08 11.17
CA ALA A 307 23.12 -5.84 9.83
C ALA A 307 22.51 -4.59 9.21
N THR A 308 23.29 -3.89 8.41
CA THR A 308 22.84 -2.74 7.62
C THR A 308 22.42 -3.19 6.23
N LEU A 309 21.27 -2.76 5.78
CA LEU A 309 20.73 -2.98 4.44
C LEU A 309 20.47 -1.65 3.76
N LYS A 310 20.91 -1.52 2.52
CA LYS A 310 20.60 -0.36 1.69
C LYS A 310 19.31 -0.62 0.93
N ILE A 311 18.27 0.14 1.26
CA ILE A 311 16.97 0.11 0.58
C ILE A 311 16.98 1.21 -0.48
N ALA A 312 16.61 0.85 -1.69
CA ALA A 312 16.60 1.79 -2.81
C ALA A 312 15.68 2.99 -2.55
N ASP A 313 15.89 4.06 -3.28
CA ASP A 313 14.95 5.18 -3.35
C ASP A 313 13.55 4.69 -3.74
N ARG A 314 12.52 5.28 -3.16
CA ARG A 314 11.12 4.97 -3.50
C ARG A 314 10.87 3.47 -3.65
N SER A 315 11.14 2.71 -2.58
CA SER A 315 10.98 1.26 -2.57
C SER A 315 10.55 0.71 -1.22
N LEU A 316 10.04 -0.51 -1.25
CA LEU A 316 9.63 -1.29 -0.10
C LEU A 316 10.27 -2.67 -0.19
N SER A 317 10.91 -3.10 0.88
CA SER A 317 11.50 -4.43 1.02
C SER A 317 10.83 -5.19 2.16
N VAL A 318 10.51 -6.47 1.94
CA VAL A 318 9.92 -7.36 2.95
C VAL A 318 10.91 -8.46 3.30
N LEU A 319 11.18 -8.58 4.58
CA LEU A 319 12.03 -9.62 5.14
C LEU A 319 11.18 -10.53 6.02
N ARG A 320 11.44 -11.83 5.94
CA ARG A 320 10.80 -12.85 6.76
C ARG A 320 11.82 -13.42 7.75
N ARG A 321 11.44 -13.53 9.02
CA ARG A 321 12.25 -14.19 10.06
C ARG A 321 12.45 -15.67 9.72
N VAL A 322 13.66 -16.18 9.82
CA VAL A 322 14.05 -17.57 9.51
C VAL A 322 14.91 -18.19 10.60
#